data_50e97013538ba727e2c7345ed62cacfe
#
_entry.id   50e97013538ba727e2c7345ed62cacfe
#
_cell.length_a   1.000
_cell.length_b   1.000
_cell.length_c   1.000
_cell.angle_alpha   90.00
_cell.angle_beta   90.00
_cell.angle_gamma   90.00
#
_symmetry.space_group_name_H-M   'P 1'
#
loop_
_entity.id
_entity.type
_entity.pdbx_description
1 polymer ?
#
loop_
_entity_poly.entity_id
_entity_poly.type
_entity_poly.pdbx_seq_one_letter_code
_entity_poly.pdbx_strand_id
1 'polypeptide(L)'
;MRKQILLLSLVALGLSSCSKDDNNSPNPVDPVTPTTPVSEGGIFKPSVGGATQPNQVFIDLSAKSESTAKRDSWDFGFYCGDEFRVILNSTVKMAAKQLETTNIDEVQTEDPNVAVGFSTPATSGYVDGPWGEINSNTKGRGTAITEISATESENKVYLVNMGASVPTDASPQAGATALEGDSRGWKKIRVTRNGNDYVIDYADLNATTHQSI
;
A
#
# COMPACT_ATOMS: atom_id res chain seq x y z
N MET A 1 54.66 -55.38 -11.27
CA MET A 1 55.70 -55.21 -10.24
C MET A 1 55.46 -53.96 -9.47
N ARG A 2 55.45 -54.07 -8.12
CA ARG A 2 55.41 -53.01 -7.06
C ARG A 2 54.13 -52.24 -6.96
N LYS A 3 53.22 -52.55 -6.07
CA LYS A 3 53.15 -52.48 -4.57
C LYS A 3 53.73 -51.18 -4.00
N GLN A 4 52.85 -50.35 -3.41
CA GLN A 4 52.96 -49.65 -2.12
C GLN A 4 51.65 -48.91 -1.86
N ILE A 5 50.80 -49.18 -0.98
CA ILE A 5 50.68 -49.22 0.48
C ILE A 5 51.01 -47.93 1.16
N LEU A 6 49.98 -47.49 1.94
CA LEU A 6 49.95 -46.65 3.13
C LEU A 6 49.89 -45.15 2.88
N LEU A 7 49.16 -44.37 3.64
CA LEU A 7 48.83 -44.34 5.08
C LEU A 7 47.56 -43.53 5.37
N LEU A 8 46.72 -44.04 6.21
CA LEU A 8 45.69 -43.36 6.97
C LEU A 8 46.36 -42.39 7.95
N SER A 9 46.01 -41.11 7.95
CA SER A 9 46.25 -40.22 9.07
C SER A 9 44.97 -39.55 9.53
N LEU A 10 44.44 -40.12 10.58
CA LEU A 10 43.34 -39.62 11.40
C LEU A 10 43.85 -38.41 12.18
N VAL A 11 43.39 -37.19 11.82
CA VAL A 11 43.64 -36.00 12.62
C VAL A 11 42.41 -35.79 13.50
N ALA A 12 42.57 -36.15 14.77
CA ALA A 12 41.66 -35.78 15.84
C ALA A 12 41.90 -34.30 16.21
N LEU A 13 40.98 -33.44 15.84
CA LEU A 13 40.95 -32.08 16.35
C LEU A 13 40.28 -32.06 17.73
N GLY A 14 41.12 -31.90 18.74
CA GLY A 14 40.69 -31.71 20.11
C GLY A 14 39.99 -30.35 20.28
N LEU A 15 38.77 -30.41 20.72
CA LEU A 15 38.03 -29.24 21.20
C LEU A 15 38.59 -28.92 22.61
N SER A 16 39.48 -27.94 22.70
CA SER A 16 39.84 -27.31 23.98
C SER A 16 38.76 -26.30 24.37
N SER A 17 37.82 -26.80 25.17
CA SER A 17 36.94 -25.92 25.94
C SER A 17 37.74 -25.25 27.05
N CYS A 18 37.96 -23.96 26.96
CA CYS A 18 38.44 -23.15 28.09
C CYS A 18 37.24 -22.90 29.04
N SER A 19 37.17 -23.71 30.10
CA SER A 19 36.36 -23.33 31.24
C SER A 19 37.23 -22.42 32.15
N LYS A 20 36.80 -21.19 32.33
CA LYS A 20 37.26 -20.36 33.48
C LYS A 20 36.48 -20.83 34.71
N ASP A 21 37.20 -21.43 35.62
CA ASP A 21 36.68 -21.68 36.96
C ASP A 21 36.63 -20.35 37.73
N ASP A 22 35.49 -19.72 37.77
CA ASP A 22 35.14 -18.76 38.80
C ASP A 22 34.38 -19.53 39.91
N ASN A 23 35.03 -19.68 41.05
CA ASN A 23 34.47 -20.24 42.29
C ASN A 23 33.30 -19.38 42.78
N ASN A 24 32.14 -19.58 42.20
CA ASN A 24 30.87 -19.20 42.79
C ASN A 24 29.97 -20.45 42.71
N SER A 25 29.65 -21.02 43.87
CA SER A 25 28.71 -22.14 43.95
C SER A 25 27.43 -21.77 43.22
N PRO A 26 27.06 -22.51 42.16
CA PRO A 26 25.76 -22.25 41.56
C PRO A 26 24.66 -22.65 42.55
N ASN A 27 23.80 -21.69 42.89
CA ASN A 27 22.52 -22.05 43.44
C ASN A 27 21.86 -23.07 42.52
N PRO A 28 21.18 -24.09 43.05
CA PRO A 28 20.43 -25.01 42.23
C PRO A 28 19.45 -24.21 41.36
N VAL A 29 19.69 -24.17 40.06
CA VAL A 29 18.69 -23.59 39.14
C VAL A 29 17.55 -24.58 39.15
N ASP A 30 16.40 -24.14 39.61
CA ASP A 30 15.17 -24.91 39.46
C ASP A 30 15.02 -25.34 38.00
N PRO A 31 14.64 -26.57 37.72
CA PRO A 31 14.47 -27.04 36.35
C PRO A 31 13.45 -26.11 35.68
N VAL A 32 13.93 -25.38 34.67
CA VAL A 32 13.07 -24.55 33.83
C VAL A 32 12.04 -25.49 33.20
N THR A 33 10.84 -25.44 33.69
CA THR A 33 9.73 -26.16 33.07
C THR A 33 9.65 -25.68 31.63
N PRO A 34 9.75 -26.58 30.62
CA PRO A 34 9.64 -26.16 29.24
C PRO A 34 8.27 -25.51 29.07
N THR A 35 8.25 -24.18 28.91
CA THR A 35 7.03 -23.50 28.51
C THR A 35 6.70 -24.00 27.11
N THR A 36 5.60 -24.75 27.01
CA THR A 36 5.06 -25.14 25.71
C THR A 36 4.93 -23.87 24.89
N PRO A 37 5.53 -23.77 23.68
CA PRO A 37 5.39 -22.58 22.88
C PRO A 37 3.91 -22.35 22.63
N VAL A 38 3.37 -21.26 23.17
CA VAL A 38 1.99 -20.85 22.89
C VAL A 38 1.97 -20.49 21.42
N SER A 39 1.28 -21.29 20.61
CA SER A 39 1.03 -20.93 19.23
C SER A 39 0.13 -19.69 19.22
N GLU A 40 0.69 -18.53 18.88
CA GLU A 40 -0.08 -17.30 18.72
C GLU A 40 -0.70 -17.18 17.33
N GLY A 41 -0.54 -18.21 16.49
CA GLY A 41 -1.11 -18.27 15.18
C GLY A 41 -2.65 -18.41 15.20
N GLY A 42 -3.28 -17.88 14.17
CA GLY A 42 -4.72 -17.95 13.98
C GLY A 42 -5.09 -18.00 12.49
N ILE A 43 -6.34 -18.31 12.21
CA ILE A 43 -6.92 -18.29 10.87
C ILE A 43 -7.99 -17.22 10.84
N PHE A 44 -7.83 -16.24 9.96
CA PHE A 44 -8.87 -15.29 9.61
C PHE A 44 -9.59 -15.73 8.34
N LYS A 45 -10.90 -15.47 8.29
CA LYS A 45 -11.71 -15.60 7.07
C LYS A 45 -12.26 -14.20 6.76
N PRO A 46 -11.52 -13.38 5.99
CA PRO A 46 -11.91 -11.99 5.74
C PRO A 46 -13.30 -11.86 5.15
N SER A 47 -14.11 -10.97 5.71
CA SER A 47 -15.51 -10.76 5.35
C SER A 47 -15.65 -9.87 4.11
N VAL A 48 -15.10 -10.30 2.97
CA VAL A 48 -15.10 -9.52 1.71
C VAL A 48 -16.48 -9.33 1.08
N GLY A 49 -17.50 -10.09 1.52
CA GLY A 49 -18.90 -9.91 1.08
C GLY A 49 -19.30 -10.70 -0.15
N GLY A 50 -18.59 -11.77 -0.49
CA GLY A 50 -18.95 -12.67 -1.60
C GLY A 50 -18.28 -12.31 -2.93
N ALA A 51 -18.89 -12.73 -4.05
CA ALA A 51 -18.27 -12.68 -5.38
C ALA A 51 -18.03 -11.26 -5.92
N THR A 52 -18.83 -10.29 -5.52
CA THR A 52 -18.64 -8.87 -5.88
C THR A 52 -17.63 -8.16 -5.01
N GLN A 53 -17.19 -8.77 -3.92
CA GLN A 53 -16.21 -8.24 -2.97
C GLN A 53 -16.46 -6.77 -2.60
N PRO A 54 -17.65 -6.43 -2.06
CA PRO A 54 -18.01 -5.05 -1.78
C PRO A 54 -17.21 -4.44 -0.64
N ASN A 55 -16.53 -5.26 0.15
CA ASN A 55 -15.81 -4.82 1.33
C ASN A 55 -14.29 -4.88 1.13
N GLN A 56 -13.63 -3.85 1.61
CA GLN A 56 -12.22 -3.87 1.98
C GLN A 56 -12.12 -4.28 3.45
N VAL A 57 -11.22 -5.20 3.73
CA VAL A 57 -11.08 -5.79 5.07
C VAL A 57 -9.70 -5.44 5.64
N PHE A 58 -9.69 -4.90 6.84
CA PHE A 58 -8.48 -4.58 7.59
C PHE A 58 -8.35 -5.57 8.74
N ILE A 59 -7.18 -6.19 8.87
CA ILE A 59 -6.88 -7.16 9.93
C ILE A 59 -5.77 -6.59 10.80
N ASP A 60 -6.08 -6.41 12.08
CA ASP A 60 -5.10 -6.12 13.12
C ASP A 60 -4.65 -7.43 13.77
N LEU A 61 -3.43 -7.85 13.44
CA LEU A 61 -2.88 -9.09 13.97
C LEU A 61 -2.55 -8.97 15.47
N SER A 62 -2.21 -7.78 15.94
CA SER A 62 -1.90 -7.55 17.35
C SER A 62 -3.13 -7.62 18.23
N ALA A 63 -4.21 -6.99 17.79
CA ALA A 63 -5.50 -7.02 18.46
C ALA A 63 -6.33 -8.28 18.14
N LYS A 64 -5.88 -9.08 17.15
CA LYS A 64 -6.62 -10.24 16.63
C LYS A 64 -8.05 -9.87 16.22
N SER A 65 -8.18 -8.73 15.55
CA SER A 65 -9.47 -8.16 15.16
C SER A 65 -9.57 -7.86 13.68
N GLU A 66 -10.79 -7.77 13.18
CA GLU A 66 -11.13 -7.41 11.80
C GLU A 66 -12.03 -6.17 11.82
N SER A 67 -11.79 -5.27 10.88
CA SER A 67 -12.70 -4.19 10.55
C SER A 67 -12.94 -4.13 9.05
N THR A 68 -14.11 -3.66 8.63
CA THR A 68 -14.49 -3.59 7.22
C THR A 68 -14.95 -2.20 6.84
N ALA A 69 -14.64 -1.81 5.61
CA ALA A 69 -15.20 -0.63 4.96
C ALA A 69 -15.71 -1.02 3.56
N LYS A 70 -16.75 -0.36 3.07
CA LYS A 70 -17.14 -0.51 1.67
C LYS A 70 -16.01 -0.04 0.77
N ARG A 71 -15.71 -0.76 -0.31
CA ARG A 71 -14.63 -0.41 -1.24
C ARG A 71 -14.80 0.98 -1.86
N ASP A 72 -16.03 1.41 -2.06
CA ASP A 72 -16.42 2.67 -2.69
C ASP A 72 -16.87 3.75 -1.68
N SER A 73 -16.62 3.56 -0.39
CA SER A 73 -17.00 4.52 0.65
C SER A 73 -15.97 5.62 0.90
N TRP A 74 -14.84 5.59 0.22
CA TRP A 74 -13.79 6.60 0.32
C TRP A 74 -13.10 6.78 -1.04
N ASP A 75 -12.51 7.94 -1.26
CA ASP A 75 -11.79 8.28 -2.49
C ASP A 75 -10.30 8.52 -2.24
N PHE A 76 -9.98 9.29 -1.23
CA PHE A 76 -8.60 9.67 -0.91
C PHE A 76 -8.27 9.37 0.53
N GLY A 77 -7.02 8.96 0.77
CA GLY A 77 -6.45 8.85 2.11
C GLY A 77 -5.34 9.89 2.28
N PHE A 78 -5.31 10.54 3.43
CA PHE A 78 -4.35 11.58 3.77
C PHE A 78 -3.42 11.08 4.87
N TYR A 79 -2.12 11.19 4.64
CA TYR A 79 -1.13 10.77 5.62
C TYR A 79 -1.03 11.80 6.75
N CYS A 80 -1.01 11.32 7.98
CA CYS A 80 -0.99 12.13 9.19
C CYS A 80 0.40 12.13 9.88
N GLY A 81 1.48 12.02 9.12
CA GLY A 81 2.85 12.04 9.60
C GLY A 81 3.63 13.27 9.15
N ASP A 82 4.93 13.11 9.01
CA ASP A 82 5.85 14.21 8.68
C ASP A 82 5.79 14.65 7.21
N GLU A 83 5.30 13.78 6.33
CA GLU A 83 5.14 14.04 4.89
C GLU A 83 3.66 14.33 4.57
N PHE A 84 3.42 15.23 3.63
CA PHE A 84 2.06 15.54 3.17
C PHE A 84 1.73 14.73 1.92
N ARG A 85 1.30 13.50 2.12
CA ARG A 85 0.99 12.53 1.07
C ARG A 85 -0.50 12.25 0.96
N VAL A 86 -0.95 12.06 -0.27
CA VAL A 86 -2.34 11.68 -0.59
C VAL A 86 -2.32 10.40 -1.40
N ILE A 87 -3.10 9.42 -0.98
CA ILE A 87 -3.28 8.16 -1.68
C ILE A 87 -4.66 8.09 -2.32
N LEU A 88 -4.73 7.36 -3.43
CA LEU A 88 -5.97 7.06 -4.14
C LEU A 88 -6.60 5.77 -3.63
N ASN A 89 -7.90 5.66 -3.76
CA ASN A 89 -8.57 4.39 -3.56
C ASN A 89 -8.30 3.43 -4.73
N SER A 90 -7.25 2.64 -4.61
CA SER A 90 -6.87 1.64 -5.61
C SER A 90 -7.88 0.49 -5.75
N THR A 91 -8.73 0.28 -4.72
CA THR A 91 -9.72 -0.82 -4.73
C THR A 91 -10.85 -0.60 -5.72
N VAL A 92 -11.08 0.63 -6.14
CA VAL A 92 -12.04 1.03 -7.20
C VAL A 92 -11.34 1.52 -8.46
N LYS A 93 -10.03 1.27 -8.59
CA LYS A 93 -9.22 1.60 -9.77
C LYS A 93 -9.14 3.10 -10.08
N MET A 94 -9.05 3.93 -9.06
CA MET A 94 -8.80 5.35 -9.26
C MET A 94 -7.43 5.59 -9.89
N ALA A 95 -7.34 6.65 -10.71
CA ALA A 95 -6.10 7.13 -11.29
C ALA A 95 -6.10 8.67 -11.29
N ALA A 96 -4.94 9.31 -11.14
CA ALA A 96 -4.81 10.76 -11.12
C ALA A 96 -3.59 11.22 -11.92
N LYS A 97 -3.77 12.30 -12.69
CA LYS A 97 -2.72 12.92 -13.49
C LYS A 97 -2.53 14.36 -13.07
N GLN A 98 -1.30 14.73 -12.74
CA GLN A 98 -0.94 16.12 -12.52
C GLN A 98 -1.02 16.91 -13.83
N LEU A 99 -1.60 18.10 -13.76
CA LEU A 99 -1.67 19.09 -14.85
C LEU A 99 -0.70 20.22 -14.57
N GLU A 100 -0.48 21.08 -15.56
CA GLU A 100 0.44 22.22 -15.42
C GLU A 100 -0.20 23.44 -14.76
N THR A 101 -1.53 23.46 -14.65
CA THR A 101 -2.27 24.60 -14.10
C THR A 101 -2.47 24.50 -12.60
N THR A 102 -2.62 25.64 -11.94
CA THR A 102 -3.11 25.79 -10.56
C THR A 102 -4.57 26.24 -10.51
N ASN A 103 -5.18 26.57 -11.65
CA ASN A 103 -6.57 26.99 -11.74
C ASN A 103 -7.48 25.78 -12.02
N ILE A 104 -8.16 25.31 -10.99
CA ILE A 104 -9.02 24.12 -11.08
C ILE A 104 -10.25 24.37 -11.99
N ASP A 105 -10.73 25.59 -12.09
CA ASP A 105 -11.96 25.92 -12.84
C ASP A 105 -11.76 25.86 -14.37
N GLU A 106 -10.51 25.93 -14.84
CA GLU A 106 -10.17 25.80 -16.26
C GLU A 106 -10.16 24.36 -16.77
N VAL A 107 -10.09 23.37 -15.86
CA VAL A 107 -9.96 21.97 -16.23
C VAL A 107 -11.34 21.36 -16.48
N GLN A 108 -11.64 21.01 -17.75
CA GLN A 108 -12.94 20.48 -18.15
C GLN A 108 -12.87 19.31 -19.14
N THR A 109 -11.67 18.82 -19.42
CA THR A 109 -11.47 17.78 -20.44
C THR A 109 -10.88 16.52 -19.80
N GLU A 110 -11.51 15.40 -20.04
CA GLU A 110 -11.00 14.09 -19.64
C GLU A 110 -9.81 13.65 -20.50
N ASP A 111 -8.98 12.79 -19.94
CA ASP A 111 -7.90 12.11 -20.64
C ASP A 111 -8.04 10.60 -20.40
N PRO A 112 -8.52 9.83 -21.39
CA PRO A 112 -8.77 8.40 -21.23
C PRO A 112 -7.51 7.58 -20.94
N ASN A 113 -6.32 8.15 -21.11
CA ASN A 113 -5.07 7.51 -20.72
C ASN A 113 -4.85 7.53 -19.20
N VAL A 114 -5.57 8.39 -18.46
CA VAL A 114 -5.53 8.42 -16.99
C VAL A 114 -6.38 7.28 -16.46
N ALA A 115 -5.79 6.12 -16.41
CA ALA A 115 -6.45 4.88 -16.01
C ALA A 115 -5.43 3.92 -15.39
N VAL A 116 -5.92 2.90 -14.70
CA VAL A 116 -5.09 1.78 -14.26
C VAL A 116 -4.70 0.95 -15.47
N GLY A 117 -3.42 0.90 -15.79
CA GLY A 117 -2.86 0.15 -16.91
C GLY A 117 -1.80 -0.84 -16.48
N PHE A 118 -1.74 -1.97 -17.17
CA PHE A 118 -0.83 -3.06 -16.79
C PHE A 118 0.48 -3.11 -17.57
N SER A 119 0.65 -2.32 -18.63
CA SER A 119 1.70 -2.61 -19.60
C SER A 119 2.55 -1.44 -20.08
N THR A 120 2.25 -0.21 -19.70
CA THR A 120 3.05 0.93 -20.15
C THR A 120 3.44 1.85 -18.99
N PRO A 121 4.70 2.35 -18.97
CA PRO A 121 5.12 3.34 -17.98
C PRO A 121 4.23 4.61 -17.96
N ALA A 122 3.62 4.94 -19.10
CA ALA A 122 2.77 6.13 -19.23
C ALA A 122 1.50 6.07 -18.37
N THR A 123 0.94 4.87 -18.15
CA THR A 123 -0.24 4.69 -17.29
C THR A 123 0.11 4.31 -15.85
N SER A 124 1.30 3.79 -15.63
CA SER A 124 1.77 3.40 -14.30
C SER A 124 1.98 4.60 -13.38
N GLY A 125 2.33 5.76 -13.92
CA GLY A 125 2.53 6.99 -13.15
C GLY A 125 1.24 7.63 -12.63
N TYR A 126 0.08 7.12 -13.01
CA TYR A 126 -1.23 7.65 -12.61
C TYR A 126 -1.84 6.92 -11.42
N VAL A 127 -1.16 5.95 -10.87
CA VAL A 127 -1.62 5.13 -9.74
C VAL A 127 -0.58 5.15 -8.62
N ASP A 128 -1.02 4.85 -7.40
CA ASP A 128 -0.11 4.70 -6.27
C ASP A 128 0.74 3.43 -6.42
N GLY A 129 1.98 3.52 -5.99
CA GLY A 129 2.91 2.40 -6.02
C GLY A 129 4.33 2.83 -6.38
N PRO A 130 5.22 1.91 -6.74
CA PRO A 130 6.60 2.24 -7.10
C PRO A 130 6.72 3.15 -8.34
N TRP A 131 5.65 3.28 -9.11
CA TRP A 131 5.55 4.08 -10.33
C TRP A 131 4.69 5.34 -10.14
N GLY A 132 4.12 5.54 -8.95
CA GLY A 132 3.11 6.54 -8.68
C GLY A 132 3.59 7.94 -9.05
N GLU A 133 4.49 8.49 -8.38
CA GLU A 133 5.02 9.80 -8.70
C GLU A 133 5.87 9.74 -9.98
N ILE A 134 5.36 10.26 -11.09
CA ILE A 134 6.07 10.30 -12.35
C ILE A 134 7.40 11.03 -12.16
N ASN A 135 8.50 10.37 -12.45
CA ASN A 135 9.87 10.82 -12.24
C ASN A 135 10.34 10.82 -10.77
N SER A 136 9.60 10.23 -9.85
CA SER A 136 10.09 10.14 -8.50
C SER A 136 11.16 9.06 -8.37
N ASN A 137 12.26 9.42 -7.77
CA ASN A 137 13.27 8.49 -7.29
C ASN A 137 12.92 7.93 -5.90
N THR A 138 11.68 8.04 -5.48
CA THR A 138 11.23 7.73 -4.11
C THR A 138 11.21 6.25 -3.79
N LYS A 139 11.65 5.39 -4.71
CA LYS A 139 11.92 3.96 -4.47
C LYS A 139 10.82 3.24 -3.70
N GLY A 140 9.62 3.23 -4.23
CA GLY A 140 8.49 2.51 -3.66
C GLY A 140 7.62 3.32 -2.69
N ARG A 141 7.88 4.62 -2.53
CA ARG A 141 7.03 5.55 -1.80
C ARG A 141 6.18 6.44 -2.72
N GLY A 142 6.10 6.10 -3.99
CA GLY A 142 5.39 6.91 -4.97
C GLY A 142 3.89 6.90 -4.74
N THR A 143 3.29 8.09 -4.84
CA THR A 143 1.84 8.29 -4.91
C THR A 143 1.53 8.96 -6.24
N ALA A 144 0.34 8.71 -6.82
CA ALA A 144 -0.09 9.36 -8.05
C ALA A 144 -0.13 10.89 -7.89
N ILE A 145 -0.51 11.33 -6.70
CA ILE A 145 -0.44 12.72 -6.27
C ILE A 145 0.93 12.93 -5.61
N THR A 146 1.71 13.88 -6.12
CA THR A 146 3.02 14.22 -5.55
C THR A 146 2.87 14.73 -4.11
N GLU A 147 3.95 14.73 -3.36
CA GLU A 147 3.96 15.34 -2.03
C GLU A 147 3.47 16.77 -2.10
N ILE A 148 2.56 17.14 -1.20
CA ILE A 148 1.97 18.47 -1.18
C ILE A 148 2.99 19.47 -0.64
N SER A 149 3.38 20.41 -1.49
CA SER A 149 4.37 21.44 -1.14
C SER A 149 3.83 22.46 -0.13
N ALA A 150 4.74 22.97 0.70
CA ALA A 150 4.44 24.14 1.53
C ALA A 150 4.27 25.42 0.70
N THR A 151 4.80 25.44 -0.53
CA THR A 151 4.61 26.55 -1.47
C THR A 151 3.36 26.31 -2.30
N GLU A 152 2.32 27.06 -2.05
CA GLU A 152 1.00 26.84 -2.65
C GLU A 152 1.02 26.78 -4.19
N SER A 153 1.80 27.62 -4.86
CA SER A 153 1.90 27.67 -6.33
C SER A 153 2.53 26.44 -6.98
N GLU A 154 3.21 25.61 -6.21
CA GLU A 154 3.80 24.35 -6.67
C GLU A 154 2.74 23.24 -6.72
N ASN A 155 1.69 23.33 -5.92
CA ASN A 155 0.61 22.36 -5.90
C ASN A 155 -0.31 22.56 -7.11
N LYS A 156 -0.24 21.65 -8.04
CA LYS A 156 -0.98 21.69 -9.30
C LYS A 156 -2.34 21.01 -9.18
N VAL A 157 -3.19 21.25 -10.16
CA VAL A 157 -4.48 20.55 -10.31
C VAL A 157 -4.22 19.12 -10.79
N TYR A 158 -5.03 18.20 -10.30
CA TYR A 158 -5.07 16.82 -10.76
C TYR A 158 -6.39 16.53 -11.46
N LEU A 159 -6.29 15.92 -12.65
CA LEU A 159 -7.38 15.24 -13.32
C LEU A 159 -7.52 13.84 -12.70
N VAL A 160 -8.68 13.50 -12.19
CA VAL A 160 -8.92 12.25 -11.48
C VAL A 160 -9.98 11.42 -12.18
N ASN A 161 -9.59 10.25 -12.63
CA ASN A 161 -10.51 9.18 -12.98
C ASN A 161 -10.93 8.48 -11.69
N MET A 162 -12.22 8.53 -11.37
CA MET A 162 -12.78 7.99 -10.13
C MET A 162 -12.89 6.46 -10.14
N GLY A 163 -12.49 5.82 -11.26
CA GLY A 163 -12.55 4.38 -11.41
C GLY A 163 -13.97 3.83 -11.59
N ALA A 164 -14.25 2.69 -10.99
CA ALA A 164 -15.52 1.99 -11.14
C ALA A 164 -16.20 1.73 -9.79
N SER A 165 -17.52 1.71 -9.79
CA SER A 165 -18.32 1.29 -8.64
C SER A 165 -18.12 -0.19 -8.31
N VAL A 166 -18.58 -0.61 -7.14
CA VAL A 166 -18.69 -2.03 -6.81
C VAL A 166 -19.80 -2.64 -7.68
N PRO A 167 -19.55 -3.76 -8.38
CA PRO A 167 -20.58 -4.39 -9.21
C PRO A 167 -21.73 -4.91 -8.35
N THR A 168 -22.93 -4.78 -8.87
CA THR A 168 -24.15 -5.29 -8.22
C THR A 168 -24.50 -6.71 -8.67
N ASP A 169 -24.01 -7.14 -9.83
CA ASP A 169 -24.22 -8.49 -10.34
C ASP A 169 -23.14 -9.44 -9.80
N ALA A 170 -23.61 -10.51 -9.17
CA ALA A 170 -22.78 -11.55 -8.57
C ALA A 170 -22.58 -12.77 -9.47
N SER A 171 -22.87 -12.69 -10.75
CA SER A 171 -22.74 -13.81 -11.71
C SER A 171 -21.41 -13.77 -12.49
N PRO A 172 -20.24 -13.80 -11.83
CA PRO A 172 -18.99 -13.95 -12.56
C PRO A 172 -18.95 -15.34 -13.20
N GLN A 173 -18.26 -15.47 -14.32
CA GLN A 173 -17.94 -16.78 -14.87
C GLN A 173 -17.27 -17.64 -13.78
N ALA A 174 -17.46 -18.95 -13.84
CA ALA A 174 -16.89 -19.88 -12.86
C ALA A 174 -15.38 -19.64 -12.72
N GLY A 175 -14.93 -19.36 -11.48
CA GLY A 175 -13.54 -19.04 -11.16
C GLY A 175 -13.13 -17.57 -11.34
N ALA A 176 -14.04 -16.69 -11.76
CA ALA A 176 -13.80 -15.25 -11.82
C ALA A 176 -14.51 -14.51 -10.69
N THR A 177 -14.04 -13.30 -10.40
CA THR A 177 -14.66 -12.36 -9.47
C THR A 177 -15.10 -11.12 -10.24
N ALA A 178 -16.32 -10.66 -10.03
CA ALA A 178 -16.77 -9.39 -10.59
C ALA A 178 -16.15 -8.24 -9.76
N LEU A 179 -15.14 -7.59 -10.30
CA LEU A 179 -14.37 -6.56 -9.57
C LEU A 179 -14.82 -5.14 -9.90
N GLU A 180 -15.52 -4.92 -10.98
CA GLU A 180 -15.86 -3.60 -11.52
C GLU A 180 -17.35 -3.52 -11.86
N GLY A 181 -17.96 -2.43 -11.44
CA GLY A 181 -19.27 -1.99 -11.87
C GLY A 181 -19.16 -0.85 -12.89
N ASP A 182 -20.12 0.07 -12.86
CA ASP A 182 -20.17 1.22 -13.75
C ASP A 182 -19.07 2.25 -13.43
N SER A 183 -18.67 3.03 -14.43
CA SER A 183 -17.75 4.14 -14.25
C SER A 183 -18.30 5.14 -13.24
N ARG A 184 -17.45 5.62 -12.32
CA ARG A 184 -17.75 6.68 -11.35
C ARG A 184 -17.48 8.08 -11.92
N GLY A 185 -17.03 8.16 -13.18
CA GLY A 185 -16.78 9.41 -13.88
C GLY A 185 -15.45 10.08 -13.50
N TRP A 186 -15.43 11.39 -13.68
CA TRP A 186 -14.23 12.20 -13.56
C TRP A 186 -14.43 13.35 -12.59
N LYS A 187 -13.38 13.61 -11.83
CA LYS A 187 -13.27 14.80 -10.99
C LYS A 187 -11.96 15.52 -11.24
N LYS A 188 -11.88 16.72 -10.72
CA LYS A 188 -10.66 17.52 -10.63
C LYS A 188 -10.45 17.93 -9.18
N ILE A 189 -9.21 17.88 -8.73
CA ILE A 189 -8.83 18.29 -7.38
C ILE A 189 -7.55 19.10 -7.41
N ARG A 190 -7.39 19.96 -6.43
CA ARG A 190 -6.15 20.60 -6.06
C ARG A 190 -6.00 20.49 -4.55
N VAL A 191 -4.87 19.98 -4.10
CA VAL A 191 -4.59 19.86 -2.67
C VAL A 191 -3.50 20.84 -2.30
N THR A 192 -3.72 21.59 -1.24
CA THR A 192 -2.78 22.57 -0.68
C THR A 192 -2.62 22.34 0.82
N ARG A 193 -1.77 23.13 1.47
CA ARG A 193 -1.53 23.06 2.92
C ARG A 193 -1.93 24.36 3.59
N ASN A 194 -2.53 24.22 4.78
CA ASN A 194 -2.71 25.32 5.71
C ASN A 194 -2.05 24.93 7.05
N GLY A 195 -0.77 25.28 7.20
CA GLY A 195 0.01 24.80 8.34
C GLY A 195 0.21 23.28 8.29
N ASN A 196 -0.39 22.58 9.23
CA ASN A 196 -0.36 21.11 9.32
C ASN A 196 -1.62 20.43 8.76
N ASP A 197 -2.54 21.21 8.21
CA ASP A 197 -3.78 20.71 7.66
C ASP A 197 -3.72 20.65 6.13
N TYR A 198 -4.52 19.77 5.55
CA TYR A 198 -4.79 19.74 4.12
C TYR A 198 -5.99 20.63 3.79
N VAL A 199 -5.92 21.29 2.65
CA VAL A 199 -7.06 21.99 2.03
C VAL A 199 -7.27 21.35 0.66
N ILE A 200 -8.52 20.98 0.36
CA ILE A 200 -8.87 20.29 -0.87
C ILE A 200 -9.88 21.12 -1.64
N ASP A 201 -9.46 21.67 -2.79
CA ASP A 201 -10.37 22.18 -3.79
C ASP A 201 -10.78 21.04 -4.71
N TYR A 202 -12.08 20.89 -4.95
CA TYR A 202 -12.59 19.79 -5.78
C TYR A 202 -13.86 20.18 -6.53
N ALA A 203 -14.06 19.53 -7.67
CA ALA A 203 -15.26 19.70 -8.48
C ALA A 203 -15.47 18.50 -9.42
N ASP A 204 -16.68 18.35 -9.92
CA ASP A 204 -16.93 17.55 -11.11
C ASP A 204 -16.17 18.13 -12.31
N LEU A 205 -15.70 17.27 -13.23
CA LEU A 205 -14.83 17.73 -14.30
C LEU A 205 -15.44 18.84 -15.17
N ASN A 206 -16.75 18.75 -15.43
CA ASN A 206 -17.47 19.74 -16.25
C ASN A 206 -17.93 20.99 -15.49
N ALA A 207 -17.69 21.07 -14.19
CA ALA A 207 -18.05 22.25 -13.39
C ALA A 207 -17.10 23.41 -13.68
N THR A 208 -17.61 24.62 -13.66
CA THR A 208 -16.87 25.89 -13.85
C THR A 208 -16.50 26.56 -12.54
N THR A 209 -16.88 25.97 -11.43
CA THR A 209 -16.57 26.42 -10.07
C THR A 209 -16.23 25.18 -9.22
N HIS A 210 -15.52 25.39 -8.14
CA HIS A 210 -15.13 24.34 -7.21
C HIS A 210 -15.66 24.58 -5.79
N GLN A 211 -15.52 23.58 -4.96
CA GLN A 211 -15.73 23.63 -3.51
C GLN A 211 -14.40 23.41 -2.79
N SER A 212 -14.27 23.93 -1.59
CA SER A 212 -13.10 23.73 -0.72
C SER A 212 -13.51 23.13 0.64
N ILE A 213 -12.72 22.20 1.12
CA ILE A 213 -12.86 21.60 2.46
C ILE A 213 -11.51 21.52 3.15
#